data_fde82b37dfcb0527785b9dab2b01766d
#
_entry.id   fde82b37dfcb0527785b9dab2b01766d
#
_cell.length_a   1.000
_cell.length_b   1.000
_cell.length_c   1.000
_cell.angle_alpha   90.00
_cell.angle_beta   90.00
_cell.angle_gamma   90.00
#
_symmetry.space_group_name_H-M   'P 1'
#
loop_
_entity.id
_entity.type
_entity.pdbx_description
1 polymer ?
#
loop_
_entity_poly.entity_id
_entity_poly.type
_entity_poly.pdbx_seq_one_letter_code
_entity_poly.pdbx_strand_id
1 'polypeptide(L)'
;MSVAPTLIAEIGKHVDSEVEIAGWLYNLRSKGKIHFLQLRDGSGRLQAVAVQGECDPASFAAIGELKMEASLKVRGRVRPEERAPGGYELAVTEVAVVQNPSEDFPIAKKEHGIDFLLENRHLWLRSSLPGAILKVRHEAITSLRNFFNARRFLLVDTPILTGSIGESAGSLFEVPYFDLGTAYLAQTGQLYLEAACAAFGKVYNFGPTFRAEKSKTRRHLTEFWMLEAEAAWMDNEGNXXXXXRNR
;
A
#
# COMPACT_ATOMS: atom_id res chain seq x y z
N MET A 1 1.36 -32.04 -0.94
CA MET A 1 1.34 -30.68 -1.54
C MET A 1 0.84 -29.71 -0.49
N SER A 2 1.59 -28.65 -0.17
CA SER A 2 1.10 -27.64 0.77
C SER A 2 -0.01 -26.85 0.08
N VAL A 3 -1.17 -26.81 0.69
CA VAL A 3 -2.27 -25.97 0.18
C VAL A 3 -1.86 -24.50 0.41
N ALA A 4 -2.06 -23.66 -0.58
CA ALA A 4 -1.79 -22.23 -0.44
C ALA A 4 -2.67 -21.64 0.67
N PRO A 5 -2.12 -20.76 1.52
CA PRO A 5 -2.93 -20.16 2.58
C PRO A 5 -4.14 -19.38 2.02
N THR A 6 -5.26 -19.48 2.73
CA THR A 6 -6.49 -18.74 2.40
C THR A 6 -6.31 -17.26 2.77
N LEU A 7 -6.72 -16.36 1.88
CA LEU A 7 -6.72 -14.93 2.18
C LEU A 7 -7.86 -14.55 3.12
N ILE A 8 -7.59 -13.68 4.08
CA ILE A 8 -8.60 -13.21 5.03
C ILE A 8 -9.80 -12.58 4.31
N ALA A 9 -9.56 -11.85 3.21
CA ALA A 9 -10.66 -11.26 2.43
C ALA A 9 -11.62 -12.28 1.82
N GLU A 10 -11.19 -13.54 1.71
CA GLU A 10 -11.99 -14.61 1.13
C GLU A 10 -12.58 -15.57 2.17
N ILE A 11 -12.36 -15.29 3.45
CA ILE A 11 -12.69 -16.22 4.54
C ILE A 11 -14.17 -16.63 4.53
N GLY A 12 -15.07 -15.73 4.15
CA GLY A 12 -16.50 -16.02 4.07
C GLY A 12 -16.89 -17.10 3.07
N LYS A 13 -16.00 -17.44 2.12
CA LYS A 13 -16.23 -18.54 1.16
C LYS A 13 -15.97 -19.91 1.79
N HIS A 14 -15.40 -19.94 3.00
CA HIS A 14 -14.91 -21.16 3.65
C HIS A 14 -15.63 -21.46 4.97
N VAL A 15 -16.84 -20.97 5.14
CA VAL A 15 -17.64 -21.23 6.36
C VAL A 15 -17.74 -22.74 6.60
N ASP A 16 -17.56 -23.13 7.84
CA ASP A 16 -17.56 -24.52 8.32
C ASP A 16 -16.42 -25.40 7.76
N SER A 17 -15.48 -24.80 7.04
CA SER A 17 -14.31 -25.52 6.51
C SER A 17 -13.08 -25.22 7.36
N GLU A 18 -12.11 -26.13 7.30
CA GLU A 18 -10.79 -25.90 7.89
C GLU A 18 -9.90 -25.20 6.88
N VAL A 19 -9.23 -24.12 7.32
CA VAL A 19 -8.33 -23.32 6.47
C VAL A 19 -7.01 -23.06 7.19
N GLU A 20 -5.99 -22.68 6.43
CA GLU A 20 -4.74 -22.15 6.97
C GLU A 20 -4.62 -20.67 6.55
N ILE A 21 -4.41 -19.80 7.55
CA ILE A 21 -4.14 -18.37 7.33
C ILE A 21 -2.67 -18.13 7.63
N ALA A 22 -1.94 -17.54 6.70
CA ALA A 22 -0.56 -17.09 6.91
C ALA A 22 -0.57 -15.55 7.06
N GLY A 23 0.01 -15.05 8.15
CA GLY A 23 -0.04 -13.61 8.40
C GLY A 23 0.73 -13.20 9.64
N TRP A 24 0.39 -12.03 10.14
CA TRP A 24 1.05 -11.43 11.29
C TRP A 24 0.07 -11.20 12.42
N LEU A 25 0.56 -11.37 13.65
CA LEU A 25 -0.22 -11.10 14.86
C LEU A 25 -0.32 -9.57 15.07
N TYR A 26 -1.49 -9.02 14.79
CA TYR A 26 -1.74 -7.59 14.98
C TYR A 26 -2.02 -7.24 16.45
N ASN A 27 -2.65 -8.16 17.17
CA ASN A 27 -2.97 -7.98 18.59
C ASN A 27 -3.27 -9.32 19.23
N LEU A 28 -2.94 -9.45 20.51
CA LEU A 28 -3.26 -10.63 21.31
C LEU A 28 -3.94 -10.17 22.61
N ARG A 29 -4.98 -10.88 22.97
CA ARG A 29 -5.63 -10.71 24.27
C ARG A 29 -5.91 -12.10 24.85
N SER A 30 -5.49 -12.33 26.07
CA SER A 30 -5.70 -13.61 26.77
C SER A 30 -6.65 -13.40 27.96
N LYS A 31 -7.58 -14.36 28.15
CA LYS A 31 -8.50 -14.34 29.29
C LYS A 31 -8.75 -15.77 29.72
N GLY A 32 -8.14 -16.17 30.83
CA GLY A 32 -8.28 -17.51 31.37
C GLY A 32 -7.80 -18.57 30.36
N LYS A 33 -8.71 -19.40 29.92
CA LYS A 33 -8.44 -20.53 29.02
C LYS A 33 -8.64 -20.18 27.55
N ILE A 34 -8.64 -18.88 27.19
CA ILE A 34 -8.92 -18.44 25.82
C ILE A 34 -7.91 -17.37 25.40
N HIS A 35 -7.37 -17.52 24.19
CA HIS A 35 -6.57 -16.50 23.51
C HIS A 35 -7.35 -15.97 22.31
N PHE A 36 -7.43 -14.64 22.19
CA PHE A 36 -8.01 -13.95 21.07
C PHE A 36 -6.86 -13.32 20.27
N LEU A 37 -6.59 -13.85 19.08
CA LEU A 37 -5.57 -13.34 18.18
C LEU A 37 -6.25 -12.49 17.12
N GLN A 38 -5.78 -11.29 16.90
CA GLN A 38 -6.12 -10.53 15.68
C GLN A 38 -5.02 -10.77 14.66
N LEU A 39 -5.35 -11.44 13.58
CA LEU A 39 -4.43 -11.73 12.48
C LEU A 39 -4.58 -10.70 11.37
N ARG A 40 -3.51 -10.42 10.67
CA ARG A 40 -3.48 -9.55 9.49
C ARG A 40 -2.64 -10.23 8.42
N ASP A 41 -3.19 -10.31 7.17
CA ASP A 41 -2.48 -10.92 6.04
C ASP A 41 -2.26 -9.95 4.86
N GLY A 42 -2.59 -8.68 5.03
CA GLY A 42 -2.54 -7.70 3.94
C GLY A 42 -3.87 -7.53 3.22
N SER A 43 -4.65 -8.59 3.08
CA SER A 43 -6.00 -8.52 2.48
C SER A 43 -7.04 -8.05 3.49
N GLY A 44 -6.83 -8.38 4.79
CA GLY A 44 -7.79 -8.05 5.83
C GLY A 44 -7.29 -8.31 7.24
N ARG A 45 -8.24 -8.27 8.17
CA ARG A 45 -8.03 -8.65 9.57
C ARG A 45 -9.08 -9.68 9.98
N LEU A 46 -8.66 -10.66 10.77
CA LEU A 46 -9.51 -11.76 11.21
C LEU A 46 -9.28 -11.98 12.70
N GLN A 47 -10.36 -12.21 13.45
CA GLN A 47 -10.27 -12.70 14.81
C GLN A 47 -10.08 -14.22 14.76
N ALA A 48 -9.07 -14.72 15.45
CA ALA A 48 -8.86 -16.14 15.64
C ALA A 48 -8.92 -16.43 17.14
N VAL A 49 -9.63 -17.50 17.51
CA VAL A 49 -9.91 -17.83 18.91
C VAL A 49 -9.34 -19.21 19.20
N ALA A 50 -8.39 -19.26 20.13
CA ALA A 50 -7.81 -20.52 20.60
C ALA A 50 -8.35 -20.82 22.01
N VAL A 51 -8.99 -21.97 22.17
CA VAL A 51 -9.56 -22.42 23.44
C VAL A 51 -8.75 -23.59 23.95
N GLN A 52 -8.33 -23.52 25.22
CA GLN A 52 -7.59 -24.60 25.86
C GLN A 52 -8.43 -25.91 25.84
N GLY A 53 -7.85 -26.94 25.27
CA GLY A 53 -8.53 -28.23 25.11
C GLY A 53 -9.18 -28.46 23.76
N GLU A 54 -9.41 -27.40 22.99
CA GLU A 54 -9.86 -27.50 21.59
C GLU A 54 -8.70 -27.26 20.61
N CYS A 55 -7.74 -26.44 21.01
CA CYS A 55 -6.51 -26.16 20.27
C CYS A 55 -5.41 -27.15 20.72
N ASP A 56 -4.51 -27.47 19.80
CA ASP A 56 -3.31 -28.29 20.13
C ASP A 56 -2.58 -27.68 21.35
N PRO A 57 -2.24 -28.53 22.37
CA PRO A 57 -1.62 -27.98 23.60
C PRO A 57 -0.32 -27.21 23.39
N ALA A 58 0.56 -27.67 22.48
CA ALA A 58 1.82 -26.93 22.19
C ALA A 58 1.54 -25.61 21.52
N SER A 59 0.59 -25.58 20.59
CA SER A 59 0.13 -24.34 19.94
C SER A 59 -0.48 -23.37 20.96
N PHE A 60 -1.33 -23.87 21.85
CA PHE A 60 -1.97 -23.03 22.89
C PHE A 60 -0.91 -22.37 23.79
N ALA A 61 0.09 -23.15 24.22
CA ALA A 61 1.19 -22.63 25.05
C ALA A 61 2.01 -21.58 24.27
N ALA A 62 2.35 -21.87 23.00
CA ALA A 62 3.13 -20.97 22.15
C ALA A 62 2.41 -19.63 21.94
N ILE A 63 1.09 -19.66 21.78
CA ILE A 63 0.29 -18.42 21.60
C ILE A 63 0.50 -17.46 22.79
N GLY A 64 0.58 -18.00 24.02
CA GLY A 64 0.76 -17.20 25.22
C GLY A 64 2.04 -16.37 25.25
N GLU A 65 3.06 -16.78 24.48
CA GLU A 65 4.38 -16.13 24.42
C GLU A 65 4.55 -15.22 23.19
N LEU A 66 3.52 -15.10 22.34
CA LEU A 66 3.63 -14.31 21.11
C LEU A 66 3.65 -12.81 21.37
N LYS A 67 4.50 -12.13 20.63
CA LYS A 67 4.54 -10.67 20.59
C LYS A 67 3.85 -10.13 19.34
N MET A 68 3.44 -8.87 19.40
CA MET A 68 2.88 -8.18 18.22
C MET A 68 3.84 -8.30 17.05
N GLU A 69 3.28 -8.50 15.87
CA GLU A 69 3.97 -8.69 14.59
C GLU A 69 4.69 -10.05 14.47
N ALA A 70 4.46 -10.99 15.38
CA ALA A 70 4.88 -12.38 15.15
C ALA A 70 4.28 -12.88 13.83
N SER A 71 5.08 -13.57 13.03
CA SER A 71 4.61 -14.17 11.77
C SER A 71 4.19 -15.61 12.02
N LEU A 72 2.99 -15.95 11.57
CA LEU A 72 2.30 -17.18 11.96
C LEU A 72 1.63 -17.85 10.77
N LYS A 73 1.49 -19.16 10.86
CA LYS A 73 0.50 -19.92 10.11
C LYS A 73 -0.49 -20.46 11.12
N VAL A 74 -1.75 -20.15 10.93
CA VAL A 74 -2.82 -20.51 11.88
C VAL A 74 -3.85 -21.36 11.15
N ARG A 75 -4.06 -22.57 11.62
CA ARG A 75 -5.10 -23.48 11.13
C ARG A 75 -6.31 -23.43 12.04
N GLY A 76 -7.48 -23.59 11.44
CA GLY A 76 -8.70 -23.60 12.21
C GLY A 76 -9.93 -23.67 11.33
N ARG A 77 -11.07 -23.80 11.99
CA ARG A 77 -12.37 -23.86 11.34
C ARG A 77 -13.01 -22.48 11.30
N VAL A 78 -13.49 -22.08 10.14
CA VAL A 78 -14.16 -20.80 9.96
C VAL A 78 -15.57 -20.86 10.52
N ARG A 79 -15.94 -19.88 11.34
CA ARG A 79 -17.29 -19.78 11.95
C ARG A 79 -17.87 -18.38 11.69
N PRO A 80 -19.19 -18.27 11.43
CA PRO A 80 -19.85 -16.96 11.46
C PRO A 80 -19.82 -16.39 12.88
N GLU A 81 -19.49 -15.12 13.03
CA GLU A 81 -19.52 -14.41 14.31
C GLU A 81 -19.76 -12.91 14.06
N GLU A 82 -20.98 -12.48 14.28
CA GLU A 82 -21.42 -11.12 13.98
C GLU A 82 -20.60 -10.02 14.67
N ARG A 83 -20.04 -10.33 15.84
CA ARG A 83 -19.24 -9.36 16.62
C ARG A 83 -17.78 -9.30 16.16
N ALA A 84 -17.33 -10.26 15.36
CA ALA A 84 -15.96 -10.29 14.86
C ALA A 84 -15.81 -9.38 13.65
N PRO A 85 -14.63 -8.78 13.45
CA PRO A 85 -14.38 -8.00 12.24
C PRO A 85 -14.64 -8.82 10.98
N GLY A 86 -15.47 -8.32 10.09
CA GLY A 86 -15.83 -8.99 8.85
C GLY A 86 -16.91 -10.07 8.99
N GLY A 87 -17.47 -10.27 10.20
CA GLY A 87 -18.57 -11.22 10.42
C GLY A 87 -18.14 -12.68 10.58
N TYR A 88 -16.85 -12.95 10.68
CA TYR A 88 -16.31 -14.31 10.79
C TYR A 88 -15.17 -14.37 11.79
N GLU A 89 -14.99 -15.56 12.38
CA GLU A 89 -13.81 -15.86 13.20
C GLU A 89 -13.24 -17.22 12.85
N LEU A 90 -11.99 -17.46 13.23
CA LEU A 90 -11.31 -18.73 13.05
C LEU A 90 -11.20 -19.43 14.41
N ALA A 91 -11.87 -20.58 14.56
CA ALA A 91 -11.68 -21.45 15.73
C ALA A 91 -10.36 -22.21 15.53
N VAL A 92 -9.34 -21.82 16.30
CA VAL A 92 -7.95 -22.27 16.08
C VAL A 92 -7.78 -23.73 16.51
N THR A 93 -7.22 -24.55 15.63
CA THR A 93 -6.80 -25.93 15.93
C THR A 93 -5.29 -26.02 16.10
N GLU A 94 -4.51 -25.28 15.32
CA GLU A 94 -3.05 -25.37 15.34
C GLU A 94 -2.41 -24.02 14.98
N VAL A 95 -1.25 -23.71 15.59
CA VAL A 95 -0.44 -22.52 15.23
C VAL A 95 1.01 -22.95 15.03
N ALA A 96 1.53 -22.63 13.85
CA ALA A 96 2.97 -22.75 13.57
C ALA A 96 3.57 -21.34 13.62
N VAL A 97 4.47 -21.12 14.57
CA VAL A 97 5.18 -19.84 14.71
C VAL A 97 6.35 -19.83 13.73
N VAL A 98 6.28 -18.94 12.74
CA VAL A 98 7.38 -18.75 11.77
C VAL A 98 8.47 -17.93 12.40
N GLN A 99 8.10 -16.82 13.05
CA GLN A 99 9.03 -15.98 13.79
C GLN A 99 8.29 -15.19 14.86
N ASN A 100 8.85 -15.16 16.07
CA ASN A 100 8.39 -14.30 17.16
C ASN A 100 9.45 -13.21 17.36
N PRO A 101 9.09 -11.90 17.33
CA PRO A 101 10.08 -10.84 17.47
C PRO A 101 10.82 -10.90 18.82
N SER A 102 12.13 -10.65 18.80
CA SER A 102 12.91 -10.56 20.03
C SER A 102 12.53 -9.32 20.86
N GLU A 103 12.19 -8.22 20.16
CA GLU A 103 11.83 -6.94 20.80
C GLU A 103 10.35 -6.63 20.63
N ASP A 104 9.83 -5.76 21.47
CA ASP A 104 8.44 -5.33 21.37
C ASP A 104 8.25 -4.36 20.21
N PHE A 105 7.11 -4.46 19.55
CA PHE A 105 6.77 -3.57 18.45
C PHE A 105 6.63 -2.13 18.96
N PRO A 106 7.37 -1.15 18.40
CA PRO A 106 7.45 0.18 19.03
C PRO A 106 6.19 1.03 18.90
N ILE A 107 5.32 0.72 17.93
CA ILE A 107 4.09 1.49 17.70
C ILE A 107 2.94 0.84 18.49
N ALA A 108 2.75 1.28 19.72
CA ALA A 108 1.71 0.78 20.62
C ALA A 108 0.35 1.43 20.31
N LYS A 109 -0.71 0.92 20.96
CA LYS A 109 -2.07 1.47 20.88
C LYS A 109 -2.23 2.72 21.74
N LYS A 110 -1.42 3.75 21.45
CA LYS A 110 -1.50 5.07 22.10
C LYS A 110 -1.21 6.12 21.03
N GLU A 111 -1.44 7.36 21.37
CA GLU A 111 -1.05 8.45 20.46
C GLU A 111 0.48 8.55 20.38
N HIS A 112 0.99 8.72 19.19
CA HIS A 112 2.40 8.93 18.91
C HIS A 112 2.56 10.23 18.14
N GLY A 113 3.60 10.98 18.45
CA GLY A 113 3.95 12.20 17.70
C GLY A 113 4.29 11.87 16.24
N ILE A 114 4.02 12.82 15.36
CA ILE A 114 4.22 12.63 13.92
C ILE A 114 5.70 12.36 13.60
N ASP A 115 6.61 13.01 14.30
CA ASP A 115 8.04 12.82 14.03
C ASP A 115 8.47 11.37 14.32
N PHE A 116 8.04 10.81 15.45
CA PHE A 116 8.29 9.41 15.80
C PHE A 116 7.71 8.47 14.73
N LEU A 117 6.48 8.74 14.26
CA LEU A 117 5.83 7.91 13.24
C LEU A 117 6.58 7.98 11.91
N LEU A 118 7.08 9.14 11.53
CA LEU A 118 7.85 9.31 10.29
C LEU A 118 9.23 8.63 10.37
N GLU A 119 9.90 8.72 11.53
CA GLU A 119 11.17 8.01 11.75
C GLU A 119 10.98 6.49 11.69
N ASN A 120 9.80 6.02 12.12
CA ASN A 120 9.44 4.61 12.11
C ASN A 120 8.46 4.28 10.96
N ARG A 121 8.53 4.99 9.84
CA ARG A 121 7.57 4.89 8.75
C ARG A 121 7.42 3.47 8.20
N HIS A 122 8.51 2.72 8.11
CA HIS A 122 8.52 1.34 7.66
C HIS A 122 7.68 0.41 8.54
N LEU A 123 7.57 0.71 9.84
CA LEU A 123 6.71 0.00 10.79
C LEU A 123 5.31 0.60 10.80
N TRP A 124 5.21 1.92 10.69
CA TRP A 124 3.92 2.63 10.70
C TRP A 124 3.02 2.18 9.56
N LEU A 125 3.59 1.79 8.42
CA LEU A 125 2.83 1.24 7.28
C LEU A 125 1.93 0.06 7.66
N ARG A 126 2.25 -0.67 8.73
CA ARG A 126 1.46 -1.81 9.22
C ARG A 126 0.19 -1.38 9.96
N SER A 127 0.08 -0.09 10.28
CA SER A 127 -1.11 0.49 10.95
C SER A 127 -2.24 0.73 9.96
N SER A 128 -3.47 0.87 10.49
CA SER A 128 -4.66 0.96 9.64
C SER A 128 -4.69 2.20 8.75
N LEU A 129 -4.32 3.37 9.28
CA LEU A 129 -4.44 4.62 8.52
C LEU A 129 -3.50 4.68 7.30
N PRO A 130 -2.16 4.47 7.45
CA PRO A 130 -1.30 4.45 6.26
C PRO A 130 -1.67 3.34 5.28
N GLY A 131 -2.08 2.18 5.78
CA GLY A 131 -2.54 1.08 4.92
C GLY A 131 -3.75 1.47 4.08
N ALA A 132 -4.74 2.14 4.70
CA ALA A 132 -5.93 2.62 4.00
C ALA A 132 -5.57 3.69 2.96
N ILE A 133 -4.68 4.63 3.32
CA ILE A 133 -4.21 5.68 2.40
C ILE A 133 -3.58 5.06 1.15
N LEU A 134 -2.72 4.05 1.33
CA LEU A 134 -2.07 3.39 0.18
C LEU A 134 -3.06 2.62 -0.68
N LYS A 135 -4.08 2.01 -0.10
CA LYS A 135 -5.14 1.33 -0.87
C LYS A 135 -5.95 2.34 -1.70
N VAL A 136 -6.35 3.46 -1.09
CA VAL A 136 -7.04 4.54 -1.81
C VAL A 136 -6.16 5.09 -2.93
N ARG A 137 -4.86 5.32 -2.65
CA ARG A 137 -3.91 5.78 -3.67
C ARG A 137 -3.83 4.79 -4.84
N HIS A 138 -3.76 3.49 -4.55
CA HIS A 138 -3.72 2.44 -5.58
C HIS A 138 -4.95 2.52 -6.50
N GLU A 139 -6.15 2.61 -5.90
CA GLU A 139 -7.40 2.69 -6.66
C GLU A 139 -7.48 3.97 -7.49
N ALA A 140 -7.04 5.10 -6.93
CA ALA A 140 -7.02 6.38 -7.64
C ALA A 140 -6.10 6.30 -8.86
N ILE A 141 -4.89 5.75 -8.71
CA ILE A 141 -3.94 5.59 -9.82
C ILE A 141 -4.52 4.68 -10.91
N THR A 142 -5.10 3.56 -10.50
CA THR A 142 -5.72 2.60 -11.43
C THR A 142 -6.86 3.27 -12.21
N SER A 143 -7.70 4.02 -11.52
CA SER A 143 -8.83 4.72 -12.14
C SER A 143 -8.36 5.78 -13.15
N LEU A 144 -7.33 6.55 -12.79
CA LEU A 144 -6.75 7.55 -13.70
C LEU A 144 -6.16 6.90 -14.95
N ARG A 145 -5.42 5.82 -14.79
CA ARG A 145 -4.86 5.07 -15.92
C ARG A 145 -5.96 4.49 -16.81
N ASN A 146 -6.99 3.90 -16.22
CA ASN A 146 -8.13 3.36 -16.97
C ASN A 146 -8.86 4.45 -17.76
N PHE A 147 -9.00 5.65 -17.17
CA PHE A 147 -9.61 6.81 -17.82
C PHE A 147 -8.88 7.16 -19.12
N PHE A 148 -7.55 7.27 -19.07
CA PHE A 148 -6.74 7.63 -20.24
C PHE A 148 -6.68 6.47 -21.27
N ASN A 149 -6.51 5.24 -20.79
CA ASN A 149 -6.47 4.06 -21.65
C ASN A 149 -7.78 3.90 -22.44
N ALA A 150 -8.94 4.09 -21.80
CA ALA A 150 -10.25 4.01 -22.45
C ALA A 150 -10.42 5.08 -23.54
N ARG A 151 -9.65 6.17 -23.46
CA ARG A 151 -9.66 7.27 -24.45
C ARG A 151 -8.53 7.15 -25.46
N ARG A 152 -7.85 6.01 -25.47
CA ARG A 152 -6.78 5.67 -26.41
C ARG A 152 -5.54 6.56 -26.26
N PHE A 153 -5.25 7.02 -25.04
CA PHE A 153 -3.97 7.62 -24.73
C PHE A 153 -2.96 6.53 -24.41
N LEU A 154 -1.76 6.63 -24.95
CA LEU A 154 -0.66 5.71 -24.65
C LEU A 154 0.10 6.18 -23.44
N LEU A 155 0.32 5.31 -22.47
CA LEU A 155 1.19 5.61 -21.31
C LEU A 155 2.65 5.66 -21.77
N VAL A 156 3.33 6.75 -21.47
CA VAL A 156 4.76 6.95 -21.77
C VAL A 156 5.46 7.32 -20.46
N ASP A 157 6.32 6.43 -19.96
CA ASP A 157 7.12 6.71 -18.77
C ASP A 157 8.31 7.59 -19.17
N THR A 158 8.30 8.86 -18.75
CA THR A 158 9.34 9.83 -19.10
C THR A 158 10.55 9.70 -18.19
N PRO A 159 11.75 10.05 -18.65
CA PRO A 159 12.96 9.97 -17.82
C PRO A 159 12.89 10.86 -16.58
N ILE A 160 13.43 10.36 -15.48
CA ILE A 160 13.56 11.12 -14.23
C ILE A 160 14.83 11.99 -14.26
N LEU A 161 15.91 11.45 -14.83
CA LEU A 161 17.15 12.23 -15.05
C LEU A 161 17.08 12.84 -16.43
N THR A 162 17.24 14.16 -16.51
CA THR A 162 17.12 14.89 -17.77
C THR A 162 18.17 15.99 -17.89
N GLY A 163 18.58 16.28 -19.12
CA GLY A 163 19.38 17.46 -19.43
C GLY A 163 18.53 18.67 -19.77
N SER A 164 17.20 18.50 -19.86
CA SER A 164 16.27 19.55 -20.31
C SER A 164 15.49 20.14 -19.15
N ILE A 165 15.44 21.44 -19.09
CA ILE A 165 14.71 22.19 -18.06
C ILE A 165 13.30 22.49 -18.59
N GLY A 166 12.30 21.93 -17.96
CA GLY A 166 10.91 22.05 -18.43
C GLY A 166 10.16 23.28 -17.95
N GLU A 167 10.52 23.85 -16.79
CA GLU A 167 9.79 24.99 -16.24
C GLU A 167 10.70 26.13 -15.79
N SER A 168 11.35 26.00 -14.63
CA SER A 168 12.13 27.11 -14.07
C SER A 168 13.52 26.64 -13.64
N ALA A 169 14.52 27.33 -14.14
CA ALA A 169 15.93 27.05 -13.83
C ALA A 169 16.28 27.27 -12.35
N GLY A 170 15.47 28.03 -11.61
CA GLY A 170 15.77 28.37 -10.22
C GLY A 170 15.41 27.32 -9.17
N SER A 171 14.76 26.22 -9.55
CA SER A 171 14.26 25.23 -8.58
C SER A 171 14.53 23.80 -9.01
N LEU A 172 15.77 23.52 -9.41
CA LEU A 172 16.22 22.21 -9.89
C LEU A 172 17.07 21.50 -8.85
N PHE A 173 16.90 20.20 -8.75
CA PHE A 173 17.86 19.32 -8.07
C PHE A 173 18.91 18.89 -9.10
N GLU A 174 20.14 19.30 -8.88
CA GLU A 174 21.28 18.97 -9.75
C GLU A 174 21.89 17.63 -9.33
N VAL A 175 22.25 16.83 -10.31
CA VAL A 175 22.90 15.51 -10.11
C VAL A 175 24.15 15.45 -10.95
N PRO A 176 25.34 15.27 -10.39
CA PRO A 176 26.55 15.01 -11.18
C PRO A 176 26.33 13.78 -12.06
N TYR A 177 26.60 13.90 -13.36
CA TYR A 177 26.31 12.83 -14.31
C TYR A 177 27.57 12.35 -15.00
N PHE A 178 28.35 11.59 -14.25
CA PHE A 178 29.62 11.03 -14.68
C PHE A 178 30.55 12.16 -15.18
N ASP A 179 31.23 11.94 -16.33
CA ASP A 179 32.05 12.93 -17.02
C ASP A 179 31.26 13.73 -18.07
N LEU A 180 29.93 13.56 -18.09
CA LEU A 180 29.04 14.19 -19.07
C LEU A 180 28.43 15.52 -18.56
N GLY A 181 28.81 15.94 -17.36
CA GLY A 181 28.36 17.20 -16.79
C GLY A 181 27.27 17.06 -15.74
N THR A 182 26.20 17.84 -15.83
CA THR A 182 25.11 17.89 -14.86
C THR A 182 23.81 17.43 -15.50
N ALA A 183 23.14 16.49 -14.85
CA ALA A 183 21.73 16.18 -15.11
C ALA A 183 20.87 16.78 -14.00
N TYR A 184 19.58 16.79 -14.21
CA TYR A 184 18.60 17.34 -13.26
C TYR A 184 17.50 16.32 -12.98
N LEU A 185 16.93 16.37 -11.79
CA LEU A 185 15.70 15.64 -11.52
C LEU A 185 14.53 16.36 -12.18
N ALA A 186 13.74 15.64 -12.96
CA ALA A 186 12.72 16.23 -13.84
C ALA A 186 11.64 16.98 -13.05
N GLN A 187 11.33 18.20 -13.49
CA GLN A 187 10.21 19.00 -12.97
C GLN A 187 8.88 18.61 -13.63
N THR A 188 8.94 17.98 -14.81
CA THR A 188 7.79 17.62 -15.64
C THR A 188 8.24 16.62 -16.70
N GLY A 189 7.32 15.81 -17.18
CA GLY A 189 7.53 14.95 -18.35
C GLY A 189 7.19 15.63 -19.68
N GLN A 190 6.73 16.87 -19.65
CA GLN A 190 6.13 17.55 -20.80
C GLN A 190 6.96 17.47 -22.08
N LEU A 191 8.26 17.81 -22.02
CA LEU A 191 9.09 17.88 -23.22
C LEU A 191 9.22 16.51 -23.91
N TYR A 192 9.26 15.43 -23.13
CA TYR A 192 9.27 14.07 -23.68
C TYR A 192 7.89 13.68 -24.21
N LEU A 193 6.82 14.11 -23.52
CA LEU A 193 5.46 13.84 -23.96
C LEU A 193 5.15 14.55 -25.26
N GLU A 194 5.61 15.77 -25.47
CA GLU A 194 5.45 16.49 -26.75
C GLU A 194 6.06 15.72 -27.91
N ALA A 195 7.28 15.22 -27.72
CA ALA A 195 7.95 14.41 -28.73
C ALA A 195 7.20 13.08 -28.97
N ALA A 196 6.75 12.43 -27.90
CA ALA A 196 5.96 11.19 -28.01
C ALA A 196 4.59 11.46 -28.64
N CYS A 197 3.97 12.59 -28.35
CA CYS A 197 2.69 12.99 -28.92
C CYS A 197 2.79 13.14 -30.46
N ALA A 198 3.90 13.67 -30.96
CA ALA A 198 4.13 13.75 -32.40
C ALA A 198 4.21 12.36 -33.06
N ALA A 199 4.59 11.34 -32.33
CA ALA A 199 4.68 9.96 -32.85
C ALA A 199 3.36 9.18 -32.68
N PHE A 200 2.66 9.36 -31.55
CA PHE A 200 1.53 8.50 -31.16
C PHE A 200 0.18 9.22 -31.11
N GLY A 201 0.16 10.52 -31.23
CA GLY A 201 -1.05 11.33 -31.31
C GLY A 201 -1.68 11.66 -29.95
N LYS A 202 -1.77 10.71 -29.02
CA LYS A 202 -2.32 10.91 -27.67
C LYS A 202 -1.47 10.12 -26.68
N VAL A 203 -0.85 10.83 -25.76
CA VAL A 203 0.04 10.21 -24.77
C VAL A 203 -0.24 10.79 -23.38
N TYR A 204 0.11 10.03 -22.35
CA TYR A 204 0.08 10.54 -20.99
C TYR A 204 1.21 9.93 -20.18
N ASN A 205 1.58 10.64 -19.11
CA ASN A 205 2.54 10.22 -18.11
C ASN A 205 1.86 10.27 -16.73
N PHE A 206 2.23 9.38 -15.85
CA PHE A 206 1.92 9.52 -14.43
C PHE A 206 3.16 9.09 -13.66
N GLY A 207 4.01 10.05 -13.37
CA GLY A 207 5.33 9.79 -12.83
C GLY A 207 5.82 10.82 -11.81
N PRO A 208 6.95 10.53 -11.16
CA PRO A 208 7.51 11.42 -10.15
C PRO A 208 8.10 12.68 -10.79
N THR A 209 7.85 13.82 -10.14
CA THR A 209 8.42 15.12 -10.48
C THR A 209 8.99 15.77 -9.24
N PHE A 210 9.92 16.71 -9.44
CA PHE A 210 10.75 17.24 -8.38
C PHE A 210 10.81 18.77 -8.45
N ARG A 211 10.71 19.42 -7.29
CA ARG A 211 10.82 20.88 -7.17
C ARG A 211 11.81 21.19 -6.04
N ALA A 212 12.95 21.79 -6.36
CA ALA A 212 13.98 22.11 -5.37
C ALA A 212 13.64 23.43 -4.63
N GLU A 213 12.41 23.50 -4.12
CA GLU A 213 11.89 24.67 -3.42
C GLU A 213 11.73 24.37 -1.93
N LYS A 214 12.33 25.21 -1.08
CA LYS A 214 12.12 25.12 0.36
C LYS A 214 10.77 25.77 0.68
N SER A 215 9.81 24.96 1.07
CA SER A 215 8.50 25.45 1.46
C SER A 215 8.16 24.95 2.86
N LYS A 216 7.58 25.84 3.65
CA LYS A 216 7.10 25.50 5.00
C LYS A 216 5.62 25.13 5.00
N THR A 217 4.97 25.10 3.82
CA THR A 217 3.55 24.73 3.76
C THR A 217 3.37 23.21 3.68
N ARG A 218 2.23 22.73 4.17
CA ARG A 218 1.91 21.30 4.15
C ARG A 218 1.48 20.79 2.77
N ARG A 219 1.36 21.70 1.79
CA ARG A 219 0.84 21.38 0.44
C ARG A 219 1.91 21.39 -0.64
N HIS A 220 3.12 21.88 -0.32
CA HIS A 220 4.23 21.90 -1.28
C HIS A 220 5.21 20.79 -0.95
N LEU A 221 5.33 19.83 -1.84
CA LEU A 221 6.25 18.71 -1.70
C LEU A 221 7.42 18.89 -2.67
N THR A 222 8.60 18.47 -2.25
CA THR A 222 9.79 18.47 -3.11
C THR A 222 9.78 17.32 -4.11
N GLU A 223 8.99 16.27 -3.82
CA GLU A 223 8.74 15.15 -4.73
C GLU A 223 7.25 14.82 -4.70
N PHE A 224 6.64 14.70 -5.86
CA PHE A 224 5.23 14.32 -6.00
C PHE A 224 5.03 13.64 -7.35
N TRP A 225 3.91 12.95 -7.50
CA TRP A 225 3.55 12.32 -8.77
C TRP A 225 2.60 13.22 -9.54
N MET A 226 2.96 13.49 -10.80
CA MET A 226 2.18 14.37 -11.67
C MET A 226 1.54 13.55 -12.78
N LEU A 227 0.28 13.85 -13.06
CA LEU A 227 -0.44 13.31 -14.20
C LEU A 227 -0.41 14.38 -15.30
N GLU A 228 0.17 14.03 -16.44
CA GLU A 228 0.32 14.92 -17.58
C GLU A 228 -0.19 14.20 -18.82
N ALA A 229 -0.84 14.93 -19.74
CA ALA A 229 -1.35 14.35 -20.97
C ALA A 229 -1.20 15.32 -22.13
N GLU A 230 -0.81 14.78 -23.29
CA GLU A 230 -0.65 15.55 -24.52
C GLU A 230 -1.49 14.89 -25.62
N ALA A 231 -2.17 15.71 -26.41
CA ALA A 231 -3.00 15.23 -27.52
C ALA A 231 -2.82 16.10 -28.74
N ALA A 232 -2.32 15.51 -29.81
CA ALA A 232 -2.20 16.18 -31.10
C ALA A 232 -3.61 16.45 -31.67
N TRP A 233 -3.73 17.51 -32.46
CA TRP A 233 -4.97 17.89 -33.17
C TRP A 233 -6.13 18.20 -32.21
N MET A 234 -5.82 18.61 -30.98
CA MET A 234 -6.82 18.94 -29.97
C MET A 234 -6.60 20.39 -29.53
N ASP A 235 -7.61 21.19 -29.68
CA ASP A 235 -7.58 22.60 -29.25
C ASP A 235 -7.99 22.70 -27.76
N ASN A 236 -8.01 23.90 -27.27
CA ASN A 236 -8.34 24.16 -25.86
C ASN A 236 -9.78 23.72 -25.51
N GLU A 237 -10.73 23.84 -26.44
CA GLU A 237 -12.11 23.40 -26.22
C GLU A 237 -12.19 21.87 -26.13
N GLY A 238 -11.47 21.18 -27.00
CA GLY A 238 -11.37 19.71 -26.97
C GLY A 238 -10.75 19.20 -25.66
N ASN A 239 -9.75 19.88 -25.26
CA ASN A 239 -9.07 19.57 -24.00
C ASN A 239 -9.98 19.71 -22.77
N UNK A 240 -10.62 20.69 -22.78
CA UNK A 240 -11.54 20.91 -21.70
C UNK A 240 -12.68 19.95 -21.70
N UNK A 241 -12.95 19.60 -22.89
CA UNK A 241 -13.95 18.56 -22.97
C UNK A 241 -13.45 17.23 -22.46
N UNK A 242 -12.39 16.94 -22.64
CA UNK A 242 -11.78 15.74 -22.20
C UNK A 242 -11.67 15.61 -20.74
N UNK A 243 -11.62 16.69 -20.07
CA UNK A 243 -11.54 16.75 -18.68
C UNK A 243 -12.86 17.02 -18.03
N UNK A 244 -13.69 17.65 -18.60
CA UNK A 244 -15.01 18.06 -18.11
C UNK A 244 -16.13 17.09 -18.40
N ARG A 245 -15.99 16.11 -19.27
CA ARG A 245 -17.10 15.20 -19.60
C ARG A 245 -17.30 14.04 -18.63
N ASN A 246 -16.87 14.10 -17.43
CA ASN A 246 -17.11 13.08 -16.40
C ASN A 246 -17.71 13.69 -15.12
N ARG A 247 -18.73 14.47 -15.28
CA ARG A 247 -19.62 14.81 -14.16
C ARG A 247 -20.95 14.06 -14.29
#